data_72791e9024d11811819d0b609f1aaecb
#
_entry.id   72791e9024d11811819d0b609f1aaecb
#
_cell.length_a   1.000
_cell.length_b   1.000
_cell.length_c   1.000
_cell.angle_alpha   90.00
_cell.angle_beta   90.00
_cell.angle_gamma   90.00
#
_symmetry.space_group_name_H-M   'P 1'
#
loop_
_entity.id
_entity.type
_entity.pdbx_description
1 polymer ?
#
loop_
_entity_poly.entity_id
_entity_poly.type
_entity_poly.pdbx_seq_one_letter_code
_entity_poly.pdbx_strand_id
1 'polypeptide(L)'
;GPGLDNLSTAFADGNCDALMSAFHVSTYLDKIADKEKEQNSNILVGSIDSFTDGNYEIFQKKDMFGNPPVDYVQGKYASLAGPAFAMIYNAITGNPDAVKENGQAARLYQGFWTATNEKDYEELYGYATGIYENAYSCDDLQGVIKVFDDSAAPEKFKELTESYSVEDAKARIFDGE
;
A
#
# COMPACT_ATOMS: atom_id res chain seq x y z
N GLY A 1 -4.07 -6.35 16.39
CA GLY A 1 -2.94 -7.13 15.85
C GLY A 1 -3.26 -8.62 15.84
N PRO A 2 -2.49 -9.46 15.14
CA PRO A 2 -2.74 -10.91 15.13
C PRO A 2 -2.86 -11.46 16.55
N GLY A 3 -3.93 -12.19 16.83
CA GLY A 3 -4.19 -12.78 18.14
C GLY A 3 -4.98 -11.91 19.12
N LEU A 4 -5.41 -10.72 18.74
CA LEU A 4 -6.30 -9.89 19.54
C LEU A 4 -7.73 -9.97 18.99
N ASP A 5 -8.57 -10.77 19.62
CA ASP A 5 -9.99 -10.88 19.23
C ASP A 5 -10.84 -9.77 19.87
N ASN A 6 -10.51 -8.52 19.52
CA ASN A 6 -11.29 -7.37 19.96
C ASN A 6 -12.57 -7.19 19.13
N LEU A 7 -12.68 -7.88 17.98
CA LEU A 7 -13.83 -7.73 17.09
C LEU A 7 -15.11 -8.27 17.73
N SER A 8 -15.02 -9.42 18.41
CA SER A 8 -16.17 -9.99 19.12
C SER A 8 -16.66 -9.06 20.23
N THR A 9 -15.75 -8.35 20.92
CA THR A 9 -16.12 -7.34 21.93
C THR A 9 -16.78 -6.12 21.26
N ALA A 10 -16.20 -5.62 20.17
CA ALA A 10 -16.78 -4.48 19.43
C ALA A 10 -18.19 -4.80 18.89
N PHE A 11 -18.41 -6.03 18.42
CA PHE A 11 -19.71 -6.47 17.91
C PHE A 11 -20.74 -6.76 19.02
N ALA A 12 -20.32 -6.99 20.25
CA ALA A 12 -21.22 -7.20 21.37
C ALA A 12 -21.92 -5.91 21.84
N ASP A 13 -21.34 -4.74 21.55
CA ASP A 13 -21.83 -3.45 22.05
C ASP A 13 -22.96 -2.84 21.18
N GLY A 14 -23.48 -3.57 20.19
CA GLY A 14 -24.58 -3.14 19.34
C GLY A 14 -24.31 -3.29 17.85
N ASN A 15 -24.99 -2.49 17.02
CA ASN A 15 -24.81 -2.49 15.57
C ASN A 15 -23.46 -1.87 15.20
N CYS A 16 -22.87 -2.40 14.15
CA CYS A 16 -21.66 -1.88 13.56
C CYS A 16 -21.95 -1.36 12.15
N ASP A 17 -21.69 -0.10 11.88
CA ASP A 17 -21.93 0.49 10.55
C ASP A 17 -20.67 0.49 9.69
N ALA A 18 -19.49 0.54 10.31
CA ALA A 18 -18.22 0.54 9.61
C ALA A 18 -17.10 -0.08 10.45
N LEU A 19 -16.16 -0.75 9.78
CA LEU A 19 -14.98 -1.36 10.38
C LEU A 19 -13.74 -1.01 9.59
N MET A 20 -12.69 -0.58 10.27
CA MET A 20 -11.38 -0.38 9.66
C MET A 20 -10.38 -1.36 10.25
N SER A 21 -9.78 -2.17 9.41
CA SER A 21 -8.69 -3.08 9.76
C SER A 21 -7.35 -2.51 9.35
N ALA A 22 -6.37 -2.54 10.27
CA ALA A 22 -5.01 -2.11 9.95
C ALA A 22 -4.23 -3.15 9.12
N PHE A 23 -4.59 -4.44 9.22
CA PHE A 23 -3.99 -5.57 8.49
C PHE A 23 -4.92 -6.77 8.49
N HIS A 24 -4.75 -7.66 7.48
CA HIS A 24 -5.36 -8.99 7.46
C HIS A 24 -6.87 -9.02 7.67
N VAL A 25 -7.61 -8.13 7.03
CA VAL A 25 -9.07 -8.10 7.10
C VAL A 25 -9.70 -9.45 6.72
N SER A 26 -9.04 -10.20 5.82
CA SER A 26 -9.44 -11.53 5.37
C SER A 26 -9.71 -12.51 6.52
N THR A 27 -9.02 -12.37 7.64
CA THR A 27 -9.22 -13.26 8.82
C THR A 27 -10.49 -12.96 9.60
N TYR A 28 -11.17 -11.87 9.29
CA TYR A 28 -12.36 -11.41 10.01
C TYR A 28 -13.64 -11.47 9.18
N LEU A 29 -13.55 -11.80 7.88
CA LEU A 29 -14.70 -11.73 6.96
C LEU A 29 -15.88 -12.59 7.40
N ASP A 30 -15.64 -13.79 7.91
CA ASP A 30 -16.71 -14.66 8.40
C ASP A 30 -17.46 -14.02 9.59
N LYS A 31 -16.73 -13.42 10.54
CA LYS A 31 -17.33 -12.72 11.68
C LYS A 31 -18.08 -11.46 11.27
N ILE A 32 -17.57 -10.76 10.26
CA ILE A 32 -18.24 -9.59 9.69
C ILE A 32 -19.55 -10.02 9.04
N ALA A 33 -19.52 -11.05 8.21
CA ALA A 33 -20.70 -11.60 7.55
C ALA A 33 -21.76 -12.10 8.55
N ASP A 34 -21.33 -12.76 9.63
CA ASP A 34 -22.25 -13.18 10.71
C ASP A 34 -22.90 -11.96 11.38
N LYS A 35 -22.13 -10.91 11.63
CA LYS A 35 -22.66 -9.67 12.24
C LYS A 35 -23.63 -8.93 11.31
N GLU A 36 -23.32 -8.82 10.04
CA GLU A 36 -24.19 -8.26 9.01
C GLU A 36 -25.53 -9.01 8.96
N LYS A 37 -25.49 -10.32 9.02
CA LYS A 37 -26.67 -11.17 9.05
C LYS A 37 -27.48 -10.96 10.34
N GLU A 38 -26.83 -10.84 11.49
CA GLU A 38 -27.47 -10.58 12.78
C GLU A 38 -28.22 -9.25 12.78
N GLN A 39 -27.55 -8.19 12.33
CA GLN A 39 -28.10 -6.83 12.33
C GLN A 39 -28.95 -6.50 11.09
N ASN A 40 -28.96 -7.40 10.09
CA ASN A 40 -29.64 -7.24 8.79
C ASN A 40 -29.29 -5.92 8.09
N SER A 41 -28.03 -5.53 8.17
CA SER A 41 -27.50 -4.36 7.46
C SER A 41 -26.02 -4.55 7.12
N ASN A 42 -25.60 -3.93 6.01
CA ASN A 42 -24.23 -3.95 5.54
C ASN A 42 -23.28 -3.24 6.51
N ILE A 43 -22.06 -3.73 6.62
CA ILE A 43 -20.95 -3.09 7.34
C ILE A 43 -19.94 -2.61 6.29
N LEU A 44 -19.65 -1.31 6.28
CA LEU A 44 -18.60 -0.77 5.42
C LEU A 44 -17.23 -1.21 5.95
N VAL A 45 -16.49 -1.96 5.15
CA VAL A 45 -15.22 -2.55 5.56
C VAL A 45 -14.06 -1.91 4.82
N GLY A 46 -13.18 -1.27 5.58
CA GLY A 46 -11.91 -0.74 5.07
C GLY A 46 -10.71 -1.54 5.58
N SER A 47 -9.66 -1.62 4.76
CA SER A 47 -8.39 -2.23 5.16
C SER A 47 -7.19 -1.39 4.72
N ILE A 48 -6.21 -1.26 5.63
CA ILE A 48 -4.86 -0.82 5.27
C ILE A 48 -4.06 -2.09 5.08
N ASP A 49 -3.89 -2.50 3.82
CA ASP A 49 -3.24 -3.76 3.47
C ASP A 49 -2.50 -3.62 2.14
N SER A 50 -2.02 -4.72 1.59
CA SER A 50 -1.34 -4.76 0.30
C SER A 50 -2.28 -5.16 -0.84
N PHE A 51 -1.95 -4.72 -2.04
CA PHE A 51 -2.58 -5.20 -3.27
C PHE A 51 -1.99 -6.56 -3.64
N THR A 52 -2.57 -7.64 -3.09
CA THR A 52 -2.14 -9.04 -3.28
C THR A 52 -3.22 -9.85 -3.96
N ASP A 53 -2.86 -11.04 -4.46
CA ASP A 53 -3.79 -11.99 -5.05
C ASP A 53 -4.96 -12.29 -4.11
N GLY A 54 -4.67 -12.56 -2.83
CA GLY A 54 -5.70 -12.89 -1.84
C GLY A 54 -6.68 -11.75 -1.60
N ASN A 55 -6.22 -10.51 -1.56
CA ASN A 55 -7.08 -9.34 -1.42
C ASN A 55 -7.85 -9.07 -2.72
N TYR A 56 -7.26 -9.32 -3.89
CA TYR A 56 -7.96 -9.23 -5.17
C TYR A 56 -9.13 -10.21 -5.26
N GLU A 57 -8.91 -11.46 -4.88
CA GLU A 57 -9.99 -12.45 -4.81
C GLU A 57 -11.14 -12.05 -3.87
N ILE A 58 -10.83 -11.34 -2.78
CA ILE A 58 -11.85 -10.82 -1.85
C ILE A 58 -12.69 -9.73 -2.52
N PHE A 59 -12.06 -8.80 -3.23
CA PHE A 59 -12.77 -7.74 -3.95
C PHE A 59 -13.71 -8.26 -5.03
N GLN A 60 -13.44 -9.43 -5.61
CA GLN A 60 -14.28 -10.09 -6.61
C GLN A 60 -15.49 -10.83 -6.01
N LYS A 61 -15.48 -11.09 -4.71
CA LYS A 61 -16.60 -11.75 -4.03
C LYS A 61 -17.75 -10.76 -3.77
N LYS A 62 -18.89 -11.32 -3.46
CA LYS A 62 -20.06 -10.55 -3.04
C LYS A 62 -20.54 -11.06 -1.68
N ASP A 63 -20.88 -10.12 -0.82
CA ASP A 63 -21.56 -10.36 0.44
C ASP A 63 -23.07 -10.66 0.22
N MET A 64 -23.81 -10.80 1.31
CA MET A 64 -25.24 -11.07 1.25
C MET A 64 -26.07 -9.88 0.72
N PHE A 65 -25.51 -8.68 0.66
CA PHE A 65 -26.15 -7.47 0.12
C PHE A 65 -25.72 -7.17 -1.33
N GLY A 66 -24.83 -7.99 -1.89
CA GLY A 66 -24.34 -7.86 -3.26
C GLY A 66 -23.13 -6.93 -3.42
N ASN A 67 -22.55 -6.47 -2.30
CA ASN A 67 -21.36 -5.64 -2.27
C ASN A 67 -20.08 -6.49 -2.15
N PRO A 68 -18.90 -5.95 -2.50
CA PRO A 68 -17.65 -6.58 -2.10
C PRO A 68 -17.58 -6.69 -0.56
N PRO A 69 -17.03 -7.80 -0.02
CA PRO A 69 -16.86 -7.94 1.45
C PRO A 69 -15.89 -6.92 2.05
N VAL A 70 -15.16 -6.19 1.21
CA VAL A 70 -14.29 -5.08 1.58
C VAL A 70 -14.53 -3.94 0.59
N ASP A 71 -14.96 -2.79 1.09
CA ASP A 71 -15.32 -1.62 0.28
C ASP A 71 -14.13 -0.73 -0.06
N TYR A 72 -13.05 -0.84 0.73
CA TYR A 72 -11.95 0.11 0.68
C TYR A 72 -10.64 -0.55 1.08
N VAL A 73 -9.66 -0.52 0.18
CA VAL A 73 -8.28 -0.96 0.48
C VAL A 73 -7.30 0.17 0.21
N GLN A 74 -6.42 0.40 1.17
CA GLN A 74 -5.24 1.25 1.00
C GLN A 74 -3.98 0.43 1.11
N GLY A 75 -3.04 0.63 0.19
CA GLY A 75 -1.78 -0.07 0.21
C GLY A 75 -0.63 0.72 -0.40
N LYS A 76 0.61 0.35 -0.06
CA LYS A 76 1.82 1.01 -0.56
C LYS A 76 3.05 0.09 -0.62
N TYR A 77 2.87 -1.21 -0.69
CA TYR A 77 4.00 -2.14 -0.56
C TYR A 77 5.06 -2.00 -1.64
N ALA A 78 4.65 -1.80 -2.89
CA ALA A 78 5.60 -1.62 -3.99
C ALA A 78 6.48 -0.38 -3.81
N SER A 79 6.00 0.64 -3.09
CA SER A 79 6.74 1.89 -2.85
C SER A 79 7.93 1.76 -1.89
N LEU A 80 8.03 0.68 -1.15
CA LEU A 80 9.04 0.54 -0.10
C LEU A 80 10.33 -0.11 -0.61
N ALA A 81 10.26 -1.02 -1.58
CA ALA A 81 11.40 -1.81 -2.01
C ALA A 81 12.48 -0.96 -2.69
N GLY A 82 12.12 -0.12 -3.63
CA GLY A 82 13.07 0.75 -4.35
C GLY A 82 13.83 1.71 -3.43
N PRO A 83 13.14 2.56 -2.66
CA PRO A 83 13.78 3.46 -1.70
C PRO A 83 14.63 2.74 -0.66
N ALA A 84 14.15 1.61 -0.11
CA ALA A 84 14.92 0.81 0.83
C ALA A 84 16.22 0.28 0.21
N PHE A 85 16.15 -0.20 -1.03
CA PHE A 85 17.33 -0.62 -1.78
C PHE A 85 18.31 0.54 -1.96
N ALA A 86 17.85 1.70 -2.41
CA ALA A 86 18.72 2.88 -2.62
C ALA A 86 19.39 3.33 -1.30
N MET A 87 18.66 3.31 -0.18
CA MET A 87 19.23 3.61 1.14
C MET A 87 20.34 2.63 1.52
N ILE A 88 20.09 1.34 1.40
CA ILE A 88 21.07 0.28 1.72
C ILE A 88 22.27 0.39 0.79
N TYR A 89 22.06 0.58 -0.50
CA TYR A 89 23.12 0.66 -1.50
C TYR A 89 24.03 1.87 -1.26
N ASN A 90 23.47 3.06 -1.00
CA ASN A 90 24.26 4.22 -0.60
C ASN A 90 25.09 3.95 0.68
N ALA A 91 24.49 3.28 1.67
CA ALA A 91 25.18 2.98 2.93
C ALA A 91 26.37 2.03 2.73
N ILE A 92 26.19 0.92 2.00
CA ILE A 92 27.25 -0.07 1.77
C ILE A 92 28.35 0.42 0.83
N THR A 93 28.05 1.39 -0.03
CA THR A 93 29.03 2.03 -0.93
C THR A 93 29.73 3.24 -0.31
N GLY A 94 29.53 3.50 1.00
CA GLY A 94 30.20 4.54 1.72
C GLY A 94 29.58 5.95 1.59
N ASN A 95 28.36 6.04 1.07
CA ASN A 95 27.66 7.30 0.82
C ASN A 95 26.36 7.44 1.64
N PRO A 96 26.34 7.12 2.94
CA PRO A 96 25.08 7.14 3.73
C PRO A 96 24.44 8.52 3.80
N ASP A 97 25.21 9.58 3.62
CA ASP A 97 24.71 10.96 3.73
C ASP A 97 23.88 11.39 2.51
N ALA A 98 23.95 10.66 1.40
CA ALA A 98 23.09 10.87 0.22
C ALA A 98 21.58 10.64 0.50
N VAL A 99 21.26 9.97 1.61
CA VAL A 99 19.89 9.65 2.02
C VAL A 99 19.59 10.04 3.46
N LYS A 100 20.40 10.94 4.05
CA LYS A 100 20.20 11.45 5.41
C LYS A 100 19.83 12.93 5.40
N GLU A 101 18.95 13.30 6.29
CA GLU A 101 18.57 14.68 6.55
C GLU A 101 19.15 15.08 7.92
N ASN A 102 19.99 16.12 7.97
CA ASN A 102 20.67 16.57 9.18
C ASN A 102 21.45 15.46 9.92
N GLY A 103 22.09 14.56 9.18
CA GLY A 103 22.85 13.44 9.74
C GLY A 103 22.01 12.28 10.29
N GLN A 104 20.70 12.35 10.18
CA GLN A 104 19.76 11.30 10.58
C GLN A 104 19.06 10.69 9.36
N ALA A 105 18.49 9.51 9.53
CA ALA A 105 17.68 8.89 8.47
C ALA A 105 16.52 9.83 8.07
N ALA A 106 16.35 10.04 6.76
CA ALA A 106 15.28 10.86 6.24
C ALA A 106 13.91 10.30 6.66
N ARG A 107 12.99 11.18 7.02
CA ARG A 107 11.60 10.83 7.24
C ARG A 107 10.82 11.04 5.96
N LEU A 108 10.27 9.96 5.41
CA LEU A 108 9.54 9.99 4.16
C LEU A 108 8.03 9.96 4.41
N TYR A 109 7.29 10.75 3.66
CA TYR A 109 5.83 10.79 3.68
C TYR A 109 5.31 10.33 2.32
N GLN A 110 4.83 9.10 2.27
CA GLN A 110 4.23 8.55 1.05
C GLN A 110 2.72 8.47 1.21
N GLY A 111 1.98 8.90 0.20
CA GLY A 111 0.55 8.65 0.09
C GLY A 111 0.26 7.15 -0.06
N PHE A 112 -0.94 6.73 0.32
CA PHE A 112 -1.43 5.41 -0.01
C PHE A 112 -2.11 5.41 -1.37
N TRP A 113 -1.97 4.32 -2.09
CA TRP A 113 -2.88 3.99 -3.17
C TRP A 113 -4.17 3.45 -2.60
N THR A 114 -5.29 3.86 -3.18
CA THR A 114 -6.62 3.57 -2.64
C THR A 114 -7.48 2.95 -3.72
N ALA A 115 -8.03 1.78 -3.46
CA ALA A 115 -9.05 1.14 -4.27
C ALA A 115 -10.40 1.16 -3.54
N THR A 116 -11.45 1.59 -4.23
CA THR A 116 -12.83 1.63 -3.73
C THR A 116 -13.79 0.78 -4.55
N ASN A 117 -13.28 0.12 -5.58
CA ASN A 117 -14.04 -0.79 -6.44
C ASN A 117 -13.08 -1.76 -7.13
N GLU A 118 -13.65 -2.78 -7.77
CA GLU A 118 -12.90 -3.84 -8.45
C GLU A 118 -11.94 -3.30 -9.52
N LYS A 119 -12.37 -2.32 -10.31
CA LYS A 119 -11.56 -1.72 -11.38
C LYS A 119 -10.35 -0.98 -10.83
N ASP A 120 -10.53 -0.18 -9.79
CA ASP A 120 -9.41 0.51 -9.12
C ASP A 120 -8.42 -0.53 -8.55
N TYR A 121 -8.96 -1.60 -7.94
CA TYR A 121 -8.13 -2.65 -7.39
C TYR A 121 -7.31 -3.37 -8.46
N GLU A 122 -7.92 -3.73 -9.58
CA GLU A 122 -7.25 -4.39 -10.70
C GLU A 122 -6.09 -3.55 -11.24
N GLU A 123 -6.32 -2.26 -11.44
CA GLU A 123 -5.30 -1.32 -11.88
C GLU A 123 -4.14 -1.24 -10.90
N LEU A 124 -4.42 -1.00 -9.62
CA LEU A 124 -3.40 -0.84 -8.58
C LEU A 124 -2.68 -2.16 -8.27
N TYR A 125 -3.36 -3.28 -8.37
CA TYR A 125 -2.77 -4.61 -8.27
C TYR A 125 -1.72 -4.84 -9.36
N GLY A 126 -1.99 -4.44 -10.59
CA GLY A 126 -1.03 -4.52 -11.70
C GLY A 126 0.28 -3.76 -11.40
N TYR A 127 0.18 -2.55 -10.87
CA TYR A 127 1.36 -1.78 -10.46
C TYR A 127 2.06 -2.38 -9.23
N ALA A 128 1.32 -2.87 -8.25
CA ALA A 128 1.87 -3.40 -7.01
C ALA A 128 2.60 -4.75 -7.21
N THR A 129 2.14 -5.57 -8.14
CA THR A 129 2.72 -6.90 -8.42
C THR A 129 3.78 -6.92 -9.50
N GLY A 130 4.03 -5.76 -10.14
CA GLY A 130 5.02 -5.65 -11.22
C GLY A 130 4.53 -6.19 -12.57
N ILE A 131 3.24 -6.43 -12.75
CA ILE A 131 2.67 -6.80 -14.05
C ILE A 131 2.90 -5.68 -15.08
N TYR A 132 2.89 -4.42 -14.63
CA TYR A 132 3.16 -3.22 -15.43
C TYR A 132 4.56 -2.66 -15.17
N GLU A 133 5.53 -3.47 -14.75
CA GLU A 133 6.83 -3.05 -14.24
C GLU A 133 6.79 -2.31 -12.88
N ASN A 134 7.98 -2.06 -12.32
CA ASN A 134 8.09 -1.55 -10.96
C ASN A 134 7.67 -0.08 -10.86
N ALA A 135 7.10 0.30 -9.73
CA ALA A 135 6.73 1.68 -9.42
C ALA A 135 7.91 2.67 -9.42
N TYR A 136 9.13 2.17 -9.44
CA TYR A 136 10.37 2.90 -9.68
C TYR A 136 11.18 2.19 -10.78
N SER A 137 11.60 2.91 -11.80
CA SER A 137 12.51 2.40 -12.82
C SER A 137 13.93 2.24 -12.26
N CYS A 138 14.80 1.54 -13.01
CA CYS A 138 16.22 1.50 -12.66
C CYS A 138 16.85 2.89 -12.71
N ASP A 139 16.46 3.72 -13.66
CA ASP A 139 17.01 5.08 -13.84
C ASP A 139 16.60 5.99 -12.66
N ASP A 140 15.35 5.90 -12.20
CA ASP A 140 14.90 6.62 -11.00
C ASP A 140 15.77 6.28 -9.78
N LEU A 141 16.04 4.99 -9.57
CA LEU A 141 16.85 4.54 -8.43
C LEU A 141 18.32 4.91 -8.59
N GLN A 142 18.87 4.85 -9.81
CA GLN A 142 20.24 5.29 -10.08
C GLN A 142 20.41 6.78 -9.79
N GLY A 143 19.44 7.61 -10.13
CA GLY A 143 19.44 9.05 -9.88
C GLY A 143 19.51 9.46 -8.40
N VAL A 144 19.24 8.53 -7.48
CA VAL A 144 19.32 8.75 -6.02
C VAL A 144 20.40 7.92 -5.33
N ILE A 145 21.25 7.22 -6.12
CA ILE A 145 22.39 6.43 -5.62
C ILE A 145 23.70 7.11 -6.01
N LYS A 146 24.45 7.58 -5.04
CA LYS A 146 25.64 8.45 -5.20
C LYS A 146 26.74 7.88 -6.11
N VAL A 147 26.92 6.56 -6.16
CA VAL A 147 27.92 5.94 -7.03
C VAL A 147 27.50 5.92 -8.51
N PHE A 148 26.24 6.14 -8.82
CA PHE A 148 25.75 6.20 -10.20
C PHE A 148 25.47 7.65 -10.64
N ASP A 149 25.05 8.52 -9.70
CA ASP A 149 24.79 9.93 -9.96
C ASP A 149 25.43 10.80 -8.87
N ASP A 150 26.46 11.57 -9.26
CA ASP A 150 27.15 12.50 -8.35
C ASP A 150 26.22 13.59 -7.80
N SER A 151 25.09 13.85 -8.41
CA SER A 151 24.07 14.79 -7.95
C SER A 151 23.06 14.18 -6.95
N ALA A 152 23.18 12.88 -6.66
CA ALA A 152 22.33 12.23 -5.65
C ALA A 152 22.49 12.90 -4.29
N ALA A 153 21.37 13.32 -3.71
CA ALA A 153 21.27 14.10 -2.49
C ALA A 153 19.97 13.75 -1.73
N PRO A 154 19.89 14.04 -0.43
CA PRO A 154 18.71 13.77 0.37
C PRO A 154 17.41 14.37 -0.20
N GLU A 155 17.50 15.56 -0.79
CA GLU A 155 16.37 16.26 -1.38
C GLU A 155 15.82 15.49 -2.58
N LYS A 156 16.69 15.01 -3.49
CA LYS A 156 16.29 14.18 -4.63
C LYS A 156 15.68 12.86 -4.19
N PHE A 157 16.28 12.23 -3.18
CA PHE A 157 15.77 10.99 -2.63
C PHE A 157 14.37 11.18 -2.03
N LYS A 158 14.17 12.28 -1.31
CA LYS A 158 12.88 12.63 -0.73
C LYS A 158 11.84 12.94 -1.80
N GLU A 159 12.19 13.75 -2.80
CA GLU A 159 11.33 14.07 -3.93
C GLU A 159 10.86 12.81 -4.65
N LEU A 160 11.78 11.90 -5.01
CA LEU A 160 11.44 10.63 -5.64
C LEU A 160 10.48 9.79 -4.82
N THR A 161 10.71 9.71 -3.50
CA THR A 161 9.92 8.84 -2.62
C THR A 161 8.57 9.44 -2.25
N GLU A 162 8.43 10.75 -2.23
CA GLU A 162 7.18 11.45 -1.94
C GLU A 162 6.30 11.61 -3.19
N SER A 163 6.87 11.65 -4.39
CA SER A 163 6.17 11.62 -5.68
C SER A 163 5.75 10.19 -6.02
N TYR A 164 4.81 9.65 -5.24
CA TYR A 164 4.36 8.26 -5.36
C TYR A 164 2.83 8.15 -5.48
N SER A 165 2.21 9.05 -6.21
CA SER A 165 0.82 8.88 -6.64
C SER A 165 0.72 7.80 -7.72
N VAL A 166 -0.50 7.37 -8.03
CA VAL A 166 -0.76 6.46 -9.16
C VAL A 166 -0.33 7.11 -10.47
N GLU A 167 -0.55 8.42 -10.61
CA GLU A 167 -0.15 9.21 -11.77
C GLU A 167 1.37 9.26 -11.92
N ASP A 168 2.11 9.45 -10.82
CA ASP A 168 3.58 9.42 -10.82
C ASP A 168 4.11 8.05 -11.25
N ALA A 169 3.52 6.96 -10.74
CA ALA A 169 3.89 5.61 -11.11
C ALA A 169 3.62 5.34 -12.60
N LYS A 170 2.48 5.77 -13.10
CA LYS A 170 2.13 5.66 -14.53
C LYS A 170 3.12 6.40 -15.42
N ALA A 171 3.45 7.64 -15.08
CA ALA A 171 4.40 8.44 -15.86
C ALA A 171 5.77 7.76 -15.96
N ARG A 172 6.26 7.17 -14.88
CA ARG A 172 7.56 6.47 -14.86
C ARG A 172 7.58 5.17 -15.67
N ILE A 173 6.47 4.45 -15.74
CA ILE A 173 6.38 3.15 -16.44
C ILE A 173 6.30 3.33 -17.96
N PHE A 174 5.68 4.39 -18.45
CA PHE A 174 5.40 4.60 -19.87
C PHE A 174 6.43 5.46 -20.58
N ASP A 175 7.36 6.11 -19.89
CA ASP A 175 8.46 6.88 -20.49
C ASP A 175 9.65 6.00 -20.91
N GLY A 176 9.52 4.69 -20.85
CA GLY A 176 10.59 3.69 -21.05
C GLY A 176 10.44 2.77 -22.26
N GLU A 177 9.76 3.16 -23.34
CA GLU A 177 9.81 2.48 -24.65
C GLU A 177 10.53 3.27 -25.72
#